data_b80452dd9bf9712f657cfd935617c695
#
_entry.id   b80452dd9bf9712f657cfd935617c695
#
_cell.length_a   1.000
_cell.length_b   1.000
_cell.length_c   1.000
_cell.angle_alpha   90.00
_cell.angle_beta   90.00
_cell.angle_gamma   90.00
#
_symmetry.space_group_name_H-M   'P 1'
#
loop_
_entity.id
_entity.type
_entity.pdbx_description
1 polymer ?
#
loop_
_entity_poly.entity_id
_entity_poly.type
_entity_poly.pdbx_seq_one_letter_code
_entity_poly.pdbx_strand_id
1 'polypeptide(L)'
;MKPSEFGVYKRRYGAAIQQVLSEAEPGRLDEIGFPAYTHTNPLINWLFWKRLHTVMDYVEQQAPYGRSLDFGCGSGVMLPFLATVCEEVVAADVDLHPLERMKSRIPLAPNVVVWDASSAAVAQAEPASFDLVIALDVLEHVADLPGTLAQLLRLLKKGRQLIISGPTENALYRFGRKLAGPEYSGEYHERGVAEIRHALQRQVNVRQISTLYWPVPLFEIFAATA
;
A
#
# COMPACT_ATOMS: atom_id res chain seq x y z
N MET A 1 15.52 5.14 -0.66
CA MET A 1 15.61 6.10 0.52
C MET A 1 16.65 5.58 1.51
N LYS A 2 17.63 6.40 1.90
CA LYS A 2 18.66 5.97 2.87
C LYS A 2 18.05 5.60 4.22
N PRO A 3 18.60 4.64 4.96
CA PRO A 3 18.03 4.22 6.25
C PRO A 3 17.84 5.35 7.26
N SER A 4 18.74 6.35 7.27
CA SER A 4 18.62 7.53 8.14
C SER A 4 17.44 8.42 7.79
N GLU A 5 17.20 8.64 6.50
CA GLU A 5 16.07 9.42 5.97
C GLU A 5 14.75 8.69 6.23
N PHE A 6 14.73 7.38 6.02
CA PHE A 6 13.58 6.55 6.34
C PHE A 6 13.24 6.58 7.83
N GLY A 7 14.25 6.59 8.71
CA GLY A 7 14.04 6.71 10.15
C GLY A 7 13.37 8.04 10.55
N VAL A 8 13.72 9.15 9.88
CA VAL A 8 13.05 10.45 10.05
C VAL A 8 11.61 10.40 9.52
N TYR A 9 11.43 9.86 8.34
CA TYR A 9 10.13 9.65 7.71
C TYR A 9 9.18 8.87 8.61
N LYS A 10 9.62 7.70 9.09
CA LYS A 10 8.88 6.84 10.01
C LYS A 10 8.44 7.58 11.27
N ARG A 11 9.35 8.30 11.93
CA ARG A 11 9.02 9.04 13.16
C ARG A 11 8.00 10.13 12.91
N ARG A 12 8.19 10.93 11.84
CA ARG A 12 7.28 12.02 11.49
C ARG A 12 5.88 11.49 11.19
N TYR A 13 5.78 10.45 10.35
CA TYR A 13 4.50 9.88 9.96
C TYR A 13 3.81 9.16 11.12
N GLY A 14 4.55 8.37 11.91
CA GLY A 14 4.03 7.71 13.10
C GLY A 14 3.50 8.68 14.15
N ALA A 15 4.20 9.81 14.39
CA ALA A 15 3.71 10.86 15.29
C ALA A 15 2.40 11.49 14.78
N ALA A 16 2.29 11.73 13.47
CA ALA A 16 1.06 12.27 12.87
C ALA A 16 -0.12 11.29 13.01
N ILE A 17 0.11 9.99 12.80
CA ILE A 17 -0.93 8.96 13.03
C ILE A 17 -1.37 8.95 14.49
N GLN A 18 -0.44 8.98 15.44
CA GLN A 18 -0.79 9.00 16.87
C GLN A 18 -1.66 10.20 17.24
N GLN A 19 -1.39 11.39 16.67
CA GLN A 19 -2.22 12.56 16.87
C GLN A 19 -3.62 12.36 16.29
N VAL A 20 -3.74 11.84 15.06
CA VAL A 20 -5.03 11.55 14.45
C VAL A 20 -5.83 10.55 15.28
N LEU A 21 -5.19 9.47 15.75
CA LEU A 21 -5.84 8.47 16.60
C LEU A 21 -6.29 9.03 17.96
N SER A 22 -5.51 9.94 18.57
CA SER A 22 -5.88 10.56 19.84
C SER A 22 -7.10 11.49 19.77
N GLU A 23 -7.42 11.97 18.56
CA GLU A 23 -8.56 12.86 18.28
C GLU A 23 -9.78 12.10 17.71
N ALA A 24 -9.61 10.81 17.40
CA ALA A 24 -10.67 9.98 16.84
C ALA A 24 -11.58 9.37 17.91
N GLU A 25 -12.82 9.17 17.55
CA GLU A 25 -13.73 8.35 18.36
C GLU A 25 -13.21 6.89 18.35
N PRO A 26 -13.26 6.19 19.50
CA PRO A 26 -12.83 4.79 19.56
C PRO A 26 -13.56 3.91 18.52
N GLY A 27 -12.81 3.10 17.76
CA GLY A 27 -13.33 2.15 16.79
C GLY A 27 -13.55 2.68 15.37
N ARG A 28 -13.43 3.99 15.13
CA ARG A 28 -13.76 4.58 13.81
C ARG A 28 -12.61 4.57 12.79
N LEU A 29 -11.38 4.28 13.23
CA LEU A 29 -10.18 4.26 12.38
C LEU A 29 -9.42 2.91 12.45
N ASP A 30 -9.96 1.92 13.16
CA ASP A 30 -9.26 0.65 13.43
C ASP A 30 -9.10 -0.22 12.17
N GLU A 31 -9.98 -0.05 11.18
CA GLU A 31 -10.00 -0.87 9.96
C GLU A 31 -8.98 -0.42 8.89
N ILE A 32 -8.32 0.75 9.04
CA ILE A 32 -7.60 1.42 7.95
C ILE A 32 -6.08 1.39 8.10
N GLY A 33 -5.55 0.38 8.78
CA GLY A 33 -4.11 0.19 8.89
C GLY A 33 -3.36 1.17 9.80
N PHE A 34 -4.02 2.23 10.34
CA PHE A 34 -3.40 3.16 11.28
C PHE A 34 -2.75 2.47 12.49
N PRO A 35 -3.44 1.53 13.18
CA PRO A 35 -2.87 0.85 14.33
C PRO A 35 -1.59 0.07 13.99
N ALA A 36 -1.47 -0.48 12.80
CA ALA A 36 -0.31 -1.25 12.39
C ALA A 36 0.99 -0.42 12.39
N TYR A 37 0.92 0.84 11.97
CA TYR A 37 2.08 1.74 11.92
C TYR A 37 2.48 2.34 13.27
N THR A 38 1.60 2.30 14.26
CA THR A 38 1.82 2.81 15.62
C THR A 38 1.75 1.72 16.68
N HIS A 39 1.73 0.45 16.27
CA HIS A 39 1.59 -0.69 17.16
C HIS A 39 2.64 -0.69 18.27
N THR A 40 2.20 -0.95 19.52
CA THR A 40 3.06 -0.94 20.71
C THR A 40 4.09 -2.07 20.71
N ASN A 41 3.78 -3.21 20.07
CA ASN A 41 4.77 -4.27 19.87
C ASN A 41 5.79 -3.82 18.80
N PRO A 42 7.09 -3.66 19.17
CA PRO A 42 8.10 -3.12 18.28
C PRO A 42 8.38 -4.02 17.06
N LEU A 43 8.15 -5.34 17.18
CA LEU A 43 8.34 -6.28 16.07
C LEU A 43 7.25 -6.08 15.00
N ILE A 44 5.99 -5.96 15.41
CA ILE A 44 4.86 -5.70 14.49
C ILE A 44 5.06 -4.34 13.82
N ASN A 45 5.33 -3.30 14.61
CA ASN A 45 5.61 -1.97 14.08
C ASN A 45 6.77 -1.97 13.07
N TRP A 46 7.89 -2.65 13.42
CA TRP A 46 9.03 -2.75 12.51
C TRP A 46 8.67 -3.48 11.22
N LEU A 47 7.85 -4.52 11.28
CA LEU A 47 7.41 -5.30 10.14
C LEU A 47 6.69 -4.46 9.08
N PHE A 48 5.66 -3.71 9.52
CA PHE A 48 4.89 -2.87 8.60
C PHE A 48 5.77 -1.78 7.95
N TRP A 49 6.63 -1.14 8.73
CA TRP A 49 7.54 -0.13 8.21
C TRP A 49 8.64 -0.70 7.30
N LYS A 50 9.16 -1.89 7.61
CA LYS A 50 10.17 -2.57 6.75
C LYS A 50 9.61 -2.89 5.38
N ARG A 51 8.36 -3.29 5.29
CA ARG A 51 7.65 -3.52 4.04
C ARG A 51 7.63 -2.26 3.17
N LEU A 52 7.17 -1.13 3.72
CA LEU A 52 7.16 0.14 3.00
C LEU A 52 8.57 0.55 2.55
N HIS A 53 9.55 0.44 3.43
CA HIS A 53 10.95 0.77 3.10
C HIS A 53 11.45 -0.08 1.93
N THR A 54 11.13 -1.37 1.90
CA THR A 54 11.51 -2.26 0.79
C THR A 54 10.88 -1.83 -0.53
N VAL A 55 9.61 -1.42 -0.52
CA VAL A 55 8.95 -0.88 -1.72
C VAL A 55 9.58 0.44 -2.14
N MET A 56 9.81 1.36 -1.20
CA MET A 56 10.46 2.66 -1.47
C MET A 56 11.84 2.49 -2.08
N ASP A 57 12.68 1.60 -1.53
CA ASP A 57 14.02 1.30 -2.06
C ASP A 57 13.95 0.75 -3.49
N TYR A 58 13.00 -0.14 -3.76
CA TYR A 58 12.81 -0.70 -5.09
C TYR A 58 12.33 0.34 -6.11
N VAL A 59 11.37 1.18 -5.74
CA VAL A 59 10.84 2.26 -6.59
C VAL A 59 11.93 3.31 -6.86
N GLU A 60 12.67 3.72 -5.85
CA GLU A 60 13.74 4.73 -5.99
C GLU A 60 14.83 4.31 -6.98
N GLN A 61 15.19 3.02 -7.04
CA GLN A 61 16.20 2.50 -7.97
C GLN A 61 15.83 2.65 -9.44
N GLN A 62 14.55 2.86 -9.74
CA GLN A 62 14.02 2.95 -11.10
C GLN A 62 13.47 4.35 -11.42
N ALA A 63 13.52 5.28 -10.45
CA ALA A 63 13.09 6.66 -10.62
C ALA A 63 13.98 7.42 -11.62
N PRO A 64 13.50 8.55 -12.22
CA PRO A 64 12.19 9.17 -11.98
C PRO A 64 11.05 8.54 -12.77
N TYR A 65 9.82 8.81 -12.34
CA TYR A 65 8.59 8.43 -13.04
C TYR A 65 7.81 9.69 -13.47
N GLY A 66 7.12 9.64 -14.61
CA GLY A 66 6.19 10.70 -15.00
C GLY A 66 4.95 10.65 -14.10
N ARG A 67 4.15 9.59 -14.18
CA ARG A 67 2.87 9.48 -13.48
C ARG A 67 2.75 8.18 -12.72
N SER A 68 2.33 8.25 -11.45
CA SER A 68 2.07 7.08 -10.61
C SER A 68 0.66 7.05 -10.04
N LEU A 69 0.16 5.82 -9.76
CA LEU A 69 -1.09 5.56 -9.05
C LEU A 69 -0.79 4.80 -7.77
N ASP A 70 -1.21 5.34 -6.64
CA ASP A 70 -1.30 4.65 -5.35
C ASP A 70 -2.74 4.19 -5.16
N PHE A 71 -3.01 2.91 -5.52
CA PHE A 71 -4.34 2.30 -5.45
C PHE A 71 -4.56 1.66 -4.09
N GLY A 72 -5.56 2.12 -3.36
CA GLY A 72 -5.75 1.82 -1.94
C GLY A 72 -4.78 2.62 -1.07
N CYS A 73 -4.71 3.95 -1.28
CA CYS A 73 -3.72 4.81 -0.62
C CYS A 73 -3.92 4.94 0.89
N GLY A 74 -5.10 4.59 1.41
CA GLY A 74 -5.44 4.62 2.83
C GLY A 74 -5.13 5.96 3.48
N SER A 75 -4.26 5.96 4.47
CA SER A 75 -3.79 7.17 5.15
C SER A 75 -2.81 8.02 4.33
N GLY A 76 -2.39 7.55 3.16
CA GLY A 76 -1.44 8.24 2.28
C GLY A 76 0.02 8.07 2.70
N VAL A 77 0.37 6.97 3.40
CA VAL A 77 1.73 6.74 3.91
C VAL A 77 2.81 6.70 2.83
N MET A 78 2.49 6.37 1.59
CA MET A 78 3.44 6.37 0.47
C MET A 78 3.54 7.72 -0.25
N LEU A 79 2.55 8.60 -0.13
CA LEU A 79 2.42 9.81 -0.93
C LEU A 79 3.59 10.79 -0.80
N PRO A 80 4.09 11.11 0.43
CA PRO A 80 5.24 12.02 0.53
C PRO A 80 6.50 11.49 -0.15
N PHE A 81 6.69 10.16 -0.19
CA PHE A 81 7.81 9.54 -0.90
C PHE A 81 7.57 9.58 -2.41
N LEU A 82 6.40 9.12 -2.88
CA LEU A 82 6.06 9.11 -4.30
C LEU A 82 6.17 10.49 -4.93
N ALA A 83 5.74 11.54 -4.20
CA ALA A 83 5.84 12.92 -4.65
C ALA A 83 7.29 13.40 -4.90
N THR A 84 8.29 12.73 -4.34
CA THR A 84 9.72 13.06 -4.59
C THR A 84 10.30 12.36 -5.81
N VAL A 85 9.68 11.27 -6.27
CA VAL A 85 10.20 10.42 -7.36
C VAL A 85 9.30 10.39 -8.59
N CYS A 86 8.13 11.03 -8.54
CA CYS A 86 7.15 11.12 -9.61
C CYS A 86 6.82 12.59 -9.92
N GLU A 87 6.56 12.89 -11.22
CA GLU A 87 6.09 14.22 -11.62
C GLU A 87 4.63 14.46 -11.20
N GLU A 88 3.78 13.42 -11.28
CA GLU A 88 2.40 13.41 -10.82
C GLU A 88 2.11 12.12 -10.04
N VAL A 89 1.43 12.25 -8.92
CA VAL A 89 0.96 11.13 -8.10
C VAL A 89 -0.56 11.18 -8.01
N VAL A 90 -1.22 10.11 -8.40
CA VAL A 90 -2.66 9.92 -8.16
C VAL A 90 -2.80 9.01 -6.94
N ALA A 91 -3.45 9.53 -5.90
CA ALA A 91 -3.85 8.78 -4.71
C ALA A 91 -5.31 8.36 -4.86
N ALA A 92 -5.60 7.07 -4.87
CA ALA A 92 -6.97 6.58 -5.05
C ALA A 92 -7.37 5.62 -3.93
N ASP A 93 -8.53 5.87 -3.31
CA ASP A 93 -9.12 4.98 -2.32
C ASP A 93 -10.64 5.04 -2.38
N VAL A 94 -11.32 4.00 -1.91
CA VAL A 94 -12.78 3.95 -1.77
C VAL A 94 -13.25 4.70 -0.52
N ASP A 95 -12.35 4.85 0.47
CA ASP A 95 -12.56 5.66 1.66
C ASP A 95 -11.41 6.67 1.82
N LEU A 96 -11.69 7.92 1.50
CA LEU A 96 -10.72 9.01 1.60
C LEU A 96 -10.66 9.65 2.99
N HIS A 97 -11.50 9.25 3.92
CA HIS A 97 -11.55 9.86 5.26
C HIS A 97 -10.20 9.78 6.01
N PRO A 98 -9.43 8.66 5.98
CA PRO A 98 -8.12 8.58 6.61
C PRO A 98 -7.13 9.56 6.00
N LEU A 99 -7.10 9.68 4.67
CA LEU A 99 -6.25 10.62 3.97
C LEU A 99 -6.59 12.06 4.37
N GLU A 100 -7.87 12.42 4.40
CA GLU A 100 -8.31 13.74 4.80
C GLU A 100 -7.89 14.10 6.23
N ARG A 101 -7.97 13.14 7.16
CA ARG A 101 -7.48 13.32 8.53
C ARG A 101 -5.98 13.54 8.57
N MET A 102 -5.21 12.80 7.76
CA MET A 102 -3.76 12.94 7.71
C MET A 102 -3.29 14.24 7.06
N LYS A 103 -4.01 14.78 6.08
CA LYS A 103 -3.65 16.03 5.37
C LYS A 103 -3.47 17.23 6.31
N SER A 104 -4.18 17.26 7.44
CA SER A 104 -4.03 18.31 8.46
C SER A 104 -2.67 18.25 9.18
N ARG A 105 -1.99 17.11 9.17
CA ARG A 105 -0.72 16.86 9.85
C ARG A 105 0.46 16.73 8.88
N ILE A 106 0.19 16.10 7.73
CA ILE A 106 1.13 15.91 6.64
C ILE A 106 0.46 16.41 5.36
N PRO A 107 0.63 17.71 5.01
CA PRO A 107 0.07 18.27 3.79
C PRO A 107 0.52 17.50 2.56
N LEU A 108 -0.39 17.31 1.60
CA LEU A 108 -0.05 16.72 0.33
C LEU A 108 0.86 17.67 -0.47
N ALA A 109 1.80 17.08 -1.19
CA ALA A 109 2.64 17.83 -2.12
C ALA A 109 1.77 18.34 -3.31
N PRO A 110 2.16 19.45 -3.96
CA PRO A 110 1.38 20.04 -5.06
C PRO A 110 1.15 19.12 -6.26
N ASN A 111 2.00 18.12 -6.45
CA ASN A 111 1.91 17.13 -7.52
C ASN A 111 1.08 15.89 -7.16
N VAL A 112 0.36 15.90 -6.02
CA VAL A 112 -0.53 14.81 -5.60
C VAL A 112 -1.98 15.18 -5.90
N VAL A 113 -2.64 14.34 -6.69
CA VAL A 113 -4.07 14.43 -7.02
C VAL A 113 -4.83 13.29 -6.34
N VAL A 114 -5.99 13.58 -5.77
CA VAL A 114 -6.79 12.57 -5.04
C VAL A 114 -8.00 12.17 -5.88
N TRP A 115 -8.20 10.87 -6.05
CA TRP A 115 -9.35 10.27 -6.72
C TRP A 115 -10.17 9.43 -5.74
N ASP A 116 -11.48 9.59 -5.81
CA ASP A 116 -12.42 8.67 -5.17
C ASP A 116 -12.54 7.40 -6.03
N ALA A 117 -11.99 6.29 -5.56
CA ALA A 117 -12.00 5.01 -6.28
C ALA A 117 -13.37 4.31 -6.25
N SER A 118 -14.31 4.74 -5.39
CA SER A 118 -15.72 4.31 -5.44
C SER A 118 -16.45 4.91 -6.64
N SER A 119 -15.93 6.03 -7.18
CA SER A 119 -16.40 6.67 -8.41
C SER A 119 -15.83 5.98 -9.65
N ALA A 120 -16.30 6.40 -10.83
CA ALA A 120 -15.78 5.90 -12.10
C ALA A 120 -14.36 6.41 -12.45
N ALA A 121 -13.70 7.19 -11.59
CA ALA A 121 -12.44 7.89 -11.91
C ALA A 121 -11.33 6.93 -12.35
N VAL A 122 -11.10 5.84 -11.60
CA VAL A 122 -10.10 4.83 -11.97
C VAL A 122 -10.51 4.07 -13.24
N ALA A 123 -11.81 3.72 -13.37
CA ALA A 123 -12.33 3.00 -14.52
C ALA A 123 -12.27 3.81 -15.83
N GLN A 124 -12.48 5.13 -15.75
CA GLN A 124 -12.50 6.05 -16.89
C GLN A 124 -11.10 6.62 -17.20
N ALA A 125 -10.11 6.36 -16.38
CA ALA A 125 -8.75 6.81 -16.62
C ALA A 125 -8.19 6.27 -17.95
N GLU A 126 -7.42 7.09 -18.65
CA GLU A 126 -6.82 6.77 -19.94
C GLU A 126 -5.95 5.52 -19.85
N PRO A 127 -6.08 4.55 -20.78
CA PRO A 127 -5.19 3.41 -20.87
C PRO A 127 -3.73 3.84 -21.05
N ALA A 128 -2.79 3.05 -20.56
CA ALA A 128 -1.36 3.28 -20.71
C ALA A 128 -0.93 4.71 -20.31
N SER A 129 -1.50 5.23 -19.20
CA SER A 129 -1.24 6.59 -18.72
C SER A 129 -0.29 6.64 -17.51
N PHE A 130 -0.01 5.50 -16.85
CA PHE A 130 0.83 5.44 -15.66
C PHE A 130 2.17 4.73 -15.92
N ASP A 131 3.24 5.29 -15.34
CA ASP A 131 4.58 4.69 -15.35
C ASP A 131 4.78 3.74 -14.16
N LEU A 132 4.02 3.92 -13.09
CA LEU A 132 4.05 3.11 -11.89
C LEU A 132 2.64 3.01 -11.31
N VAL A 133 2.22 1.79 -10.95
CA VAL A 133 1.06 1.56 -10.11
C VAL A 133 1.52 0.80 -8.87
N ILE A 134 1.12 1.24 -7.70
CA ILE A 134 1.31 0.48 -6.45
C ILE A 134 -0.04 0.12 -5.85
N ALA A 135 -0.14 -1.08 -5.29
CA ALA A 135 -1.31 -1.59 -4.59
C ALA A 135 -0.81 -2.38 -3.37
N LEU A 136 -0.72 -1.69 -2.22
CA LEU A 136 -0.07 -2.22 -1.02
C LEU A 136 -1.12 -2.57 0.03
N ASP A 137 -1.32 -3.87 0.29
CA ASP A 137 -2.29 -4.43 1.25
C ASP A 137 -3.72 -3.92 1.02
N VAL A 138 -4.16 -3.95 -0.21
CA VAL A 138 -5.50 -3.53 -0.63
C VAL A 138 -6.21 -4.61 -1.44
N LEU A 139 -5.49 -5.38 -2.26
CA LEU A 139 -6.09 -6.33 -3.20
C LEU A 139 -6.73 -7.55 -2.51
N GLU A 140 -6.34 -7.86 -1.29
CA GLU A 140 -6.97 -8.88 -0.46
C GLU A 140 -8.40 -8.53 -0.03
N HIS A 141 -8.74 -7.23 -0.08
CA HIS A 141 -10.06 -6.71 0.28
C HIS A 141 -10.99 -6.48 -0.93
N VAL A 142 -10.47 -6.66 -2.15
CA VAL A 142 -11.23 -6.38 -3.38
C VAL A 142 -12.13 -7.54 -3.75
N ALA A 143 -13.43 -7.30 -3.88
CA ALA A 143 -14.41 -8.34 -4.24
C ALA A 143 -14.18 -8.91 -5.65
N ASP A 144 -14.05 -8.06 -6.67
CA ASP A 144 -13.69 -8.44 -8.06
C ASP A 144 -12.19 -8.28 -8.30
N LEU A 145 -11.40 -9.23 -7.82
CA LEU A 145 -9.96 -9.24 -8.05
C LEU A 145 -9.59 -9.33 -9.54
N PRO A 146 -10.18 -10.23 -10.37
CA PRO A 146 -9.81 -10.31 -11.79
C PRO A 146 -10.08 -9.02 -12.55
N GLY A 147 -11.23 -8.38 -12.35
CA GLY A 147 -11.58 -7.11 -12.97
C GLY A 147 -10.68 -5.97 -12.55
N THR A 148 -10.39 -5.89 -11.24
CA THR A 148 -9.46 -4.88 -10.70
C THR A 148 -8.04 -5.05 -11.25
N LEU A 149 -7.51 -6.28 -11.29
CA LEU A 149 -6.18 -6.53 -11.86
C LEU A 149 -6.12 -6.16 -13.34
N ALA A 150 -7.13 -6.56 -14.13
CA ALA A 150 -7.22 -6.19 -15.55
C ALA A 150 -7.25 -4.66 -15.73
N GLN A 151 -7.98 -3.95 -14.87
CA GLN A 151 -8.05 -2.50 -14.87
C GLN A 151 -6.70 -1.85 -14.53
N LEU A 152 -6.03 -2.28 -13.47
CA LEU A 152 -4.73 -1.74 -13.07
C LEU A 152 -3.66 -1.99 -14.15
N LEU A 153 -3.66 -3.18 -14.76
CA LEU A 153 -2.75 -3.50 -15.88
C LEU A 153 -3.05 -2.64 -17.12
N ARG A 154 -4.32 -2.38 -17.44
CA ARG A 154 -4.73 -1.50 -18.55
C ARG A 154 -4.19 -0.08 -18.40
N LEU A 155 -4.09 0.41 -17.17
CA LEU A 155 -3.61 1.76 -16.87
C LEU A 155 -2.09 1.91 -17.05
N LEU A 156 -1.33 0.83 -16.96
CA LEU A 156 0.12 0.84 -17.10
C LEU A 156 0.55 1.06 -18.55
N LYS A 157 1.55 1.89 -18.73
CA LYS A 157 2.31 1.96 -20.01
C LYS A 157 3.05 0.64 -20.22
N LYS A 158 3.25 0.28 -21.49
CA LYS A 158 3.98 -0.95 -21.86
C LYS A 158 5.37 -1.01 -21.20
N GLY A 159 5.70 -2.16 -20.61
CA GLY A 159 6.97 -2.39 -19.94
C GLY A 159 7.08 -1.73 -18.56
N ARG A 160 6.00 -1.12 -18.06
CA ARG A 160 5.92 -0.52 -16.73
C ARG A 160 5.34 -1.50 -15.72
N GLN A 161 5.37 -1.16 -14.44
CA GLN A 161 5.17 -2.13 -13.36
C GLN A 161 4.01 -1.76 -12.44
N LEU A 162 3.26 -2.79 -12.06
CA LEU A 162 2.36 -2.82 -10.91
C LEU A 162 3.12 -3.48 -9.75
N ILE A 163 3.34 -2.75 -8.67
CA ILE A 163 3.97 -3.28 -7.45
C ILE A 163 2.89 -3.61 -6.43
N ILE A 164 2.93 -4.81 -5.91
CA ILE A 164 1.96 -5.33 -4.96
C ILE A 164 2.67 -5.81 -3.71
N SER A 165 2.10 -5.52 -2.56
CA SER A 165 2.41 -6.21 -1.31
C SER A 165 1.14 -6.77 -0.69
N GLY A 166 1.30 -7.85 0.07
CA GLY A 166 0.19 -8.40 0.84
C GLY A 166 0.66 -9.48 1.83
N PRO A 167 -0.20 -9.80 2.80
CA PRO A 167 0.06 -10.84 3.78
C PRO A 167 -0.01 -12.23 3.12
N THR A 168 0.81 -13.16 3.63
CA THR A 168 0.81 -14.54 3.12
C THR A 168 -0.32 -15.40 3.66
N GLU A 169 -1.07 -14.91 4.66
CA GLU A 169 -2.18 -15.60 5.34
C GLU A 169 -1.81 -17.04 5.81
N ASN A 170 -0.54 -17.30 6.04
CA ASN A 170 -0.12 -18.59 6.59
C ASN A 170 -0.50 -18.75 8.07
N ALA A 171 -0.38 -19.98 8.59
CA ALA A 171 -0.78 -20.30 9.98
C ALA A 171 -0.06 -19.43 11.03
N LEU A 172 1.21 -19.07 10.79
CA LEU A 172 1.98 -18.21 11.71
C LEU A 172 1.51 -16.76 11.64
N TYR A 173 1.20 -16.24 10.46
CA TYR A 173 0.62 -14.90 10.28
C TYR A 173 -0.71 -14.80 11.00
N ARG A 174 -1.61 -15.77 10.80
CA ARG A 174 -2.92 -15.83 11.49
C ARG A 174 -2.76 -15.95 13.00
N PHE A 175 -1.80 -16.72 13.47
CA PHE A 175 -1.49 -16.83 14.91
C PHE A 175 -0.95 -15.51 15.47
N GLY A 176 0.00 -14.88 14.77
CA GLY A 176 0.54 -13.57 15.15
C GLY A 176 -0.53 -12.47 15.20
N ARG A 177 -1.47 -12.47 14.25
CA ARG A 177 -2.61 -11.55 14.22
C ARG A 177 -3.54 -11.73 15.44
N LYS A 178 -3.82 -12.98 15.83
CA LYS A 178 -4.59 -13.26 17.04
C LYS A 178 -3.90 -12.77 18.33
N LEU A 179 -2.56 -12.82 18.37
CA LEU A 179 -1.79 -12.32 19.52
C LEU A 179 -1.67 -10.78 19.52
N ALA A 180 -1.79 -10.15 18.35
CA ALA A 180 -1.69 -8.70 18.21
C ALA A 180 -2.92 -7.95 18.77
N GLY A 181 -4.08 -8.61 18.91
CA GLY A 181 -5.28 -8.05 19.49
C GLY A 181 -6.55 -8.26 18.64
N PRO A 182 -7.74 -8.07 19.22
CA PRO A 182 -9.01 -8.28 18.52
C PRO A 182 -9.19 -7.34 17.33
N GLU A 183 -8.61 -6.14 17.35
CA GLU A 183 -8.60 -5.19 16.25
C GLU A 183 -7.89 -5.70 14.99
N TYR A 184 -7.04 -6.72 15.13
CA TYR A 184 -6.35 -7.39 14.01
C TYR A 184 -6.98 -8.72 13.62
N SER A 185 -8.05 -9.14 14.30
CA SER A 185 -8.68 -10.46 14.11
C SER A 185 -9.83 -10.46 13.10
N GLY A 186 -10.14 -9.34 12.45
CA GLY A 186 -11.23 -9.21 11.48
C GLY A 186 -11.16 -10.25 10.36
N GLU A 187 -12.31 -10.83 9.98
CA GLU A 187 -12.45 -11.85 8.93
C GLU A 187 -12.39 -11.27 7.50
N TYR A 188 -11.86 -10.05 7.33
CA TYR A 188 -11.94 -9.25 6.10
C TYR A 188 -10.92 -9.60 5.01
N HIS A 189 -9.99 -10.53 5.27
CA HIS A 189 -9.09 -11.01 4.22
C HIS A 189 -9.75 -12.17 3.46
N GLU A 190 -10.35 -11.89 2.33
CA GLU A 190 -10.95 -12.93 1.48
C GLU A 190 -9.86 -13.79 0.81
N ARG A 191 -8.65 -13.22 0.61
CA ARG A 191 -7.58 -13.84 -0.17
C ARG A 191 -6.19 -13.55 0.38
N GLY A 192 -5.28 -14.50 0.21
CA GLY A 192 -3.86 -14.29 0.49
C GLY A 192 -3.10 -13.76 -0.74
N VAL A 193 -1.95 -13.13 -0.51
CA VAL A 193 -1.08 -12.60 -1.58
C VAL A 193 -0.68 -13.63 -2.64
N ALA A 194 -0.61 -14.92 -2.29
CA ALA A 194 -0.29 -16.00 -3.22
C ALA A 194 -1.36 -16.17 -4.31
N GLU A 195 -2.64 -15.99 -3.98
CA GLU A 195 -3.75 -16.04 -4.93
C GLU A 195 -3.69 -14.86 -5.90
N ILE A 196 -3.42 -13.66 -5.39
CA ILE A 196 -3.22 -12.45 -6.20
C ILE A 196 -2.07 -12.66 -7.18
N ARG A 197 -0.93 -13.16 -6.71
CA ARG A 197 0.23 -13.46 -7.55
C ARG A 197 -0.11 -14.48 -8.64
N HIS A 198 -0.82 -15.56 -8.30
CA HIS A 198 -1.22 -16.58 -9.25
C HIS A 198 -2.19 -16.04 -10.32
N ALA A 199 -3.12 -15.17 -9.94
CA ALA A 199 -4.03 -14.50 -10.88
C ALA A 199 -3.27 -13.63 -11.90
N LEU A 200 -2.23 -12.91 -11.46
CA LEU A 200 -1.38 -12.08 -12.32
C LEU A 200 -0.45 -12.91 -13.21
N GLN A 201 0.13 -13.99 -12.72
CA GLN A 201 1.04 -14.86 -13.49
C GLN A 201 0.40 -15.47 -14.73
N ARG A 202 -0.93 -15.54 -14.77
CA ARG A 202 -1.70 -15.99 -15.95
C ARG A 202 -1.81 -14.92 -17.03
N GLN A 203 -1.51 -13.66 -16.72
CA GLN A 203 -1.72 -12.53 -17.63
C GLN A 203 -0.41 -11.85 -18.02
N VAL A 204 0.53 -11.72 -17.07
CA VAL A 204 1.76 -10.93 -17.23
C VAL A 204 2.94 -11.61 -16.52
N ASN A 205 4.15 -11.10 -16.80
CA ASN A 205 5.34 -11.55 -16.09
C ASN A 205 5.35 -10.98 -14.67
N VAL A 206 5.49 -11.86 -13.67
CA VAL A 206 5.54 -11.50 -12.25
C VAL A 206 6.90 -11.86 -11.67
N ARG A 207 7.58 -10.85 -11.11
CA ARG A 207 8.88 -11.02 -10.46
C ARG A 207 8.77 -10.72 -8.97
N GLN A 208 9.27 -11.63 -8.15
CA GLN A 208 9.40 -11.41 -6.71
C GLN A 208 10.43 -10.32 -6.42
N ILE A 209 10.05 -9.31 -5.63
CA ILE A 209 10.95 -8.28 -5.14
C ILE A 209 11.55 -8.71 -3.81
N SER A 210 10.70 -9.13 -2.86
CA SER A 210 11.12 -9.52 -1.52
C SER A 210 10.10 -10.43 -0.86
N THR A 211 10.61 -11.27 0.04
CA THR A 211 9.80 -11.97 1.03
C THR A 211 10.28 -11.51 2.40
N LEU A 212 9.38 -10.97 3.20
CA LEU A 212 9.71 -10.54 4.54
C LEU A 212 9.52 -11.70 5.51
N TYR A 213 10.59 -11.98 6.25
CA TYR A 213 10.80 -13.10 7.17
C TYR A 213 11.12 -14.43 6.50
N TRP A 214 12.12 -15.06 7.06
CA TRP A 214 12.58 -16.41 6.74
C TRP A 214 12.82 -17.17 8.06
N PRO A 215 12.43 -18.44 8.20
CA PRO A 215 11.94 -19.36 7.16
C PRO A 215 10.43 -19.27 6.86
N VAL A 216 9.66 -18.50 7.62
CA VAL A 216 8.21 -18.40 7.41
C VAL A 216 7.86 -17.02 6.85
N PRO A 217 7.51 -16.93 5.57
CA PRO A 217 7.14 -15.66 4.96
C PRO A 217 5.86 -15.10 5.59
N LEU A 218 5.89 -13.84 6.03
CA LEU A 218 4.72 -13.13 6.54
C LEU A 218 4.14 -12.14 5.54
N PHE A 219 5.01 -11.53 4.72
CA PHE A 219 4.60 -10.67 3.62
C PHE A 219 5.40 -10.99 2.37
N GLU A 220 4.76 -10.87 1.22
CA GLU A 220 5.41 -10.90 -0.07
C GLU A 220 5.25 -9.56 -0.78
N ILE A 221 6.29 -9.16 -1.51
CA ILE A 221 6.32 -8.00 -2.38
C ILE A 221 6.75 -8.46 -3.76
N PHE A 222 5.98 -8.14 -4.78
CA PHE A 222 6.30 -8.52 -6.16
C PHE A 222 5.90 -7.43 -7.15
N ALA A 223 6.50 -7.46 -8.34
CA ALA A 223 6.17 -6.60 -9.46
C ALA A 223 5.60 -7.42 -10.62
N ALA A 224 4.51 -6.95 -11.19
CA ALA A 224 3.93 -7.44 -12.44
C ALA A 224 4.23 -6.42 -13.55
N THR A 225 4.75 -6.88 -14.70
CA THR A 225 5.13 -6.01 -15.82
C THR A 225 4.12 -6.15 -16.95
N ALA A 226 3.49 -5.02 -17.36
CA ALA A 226 2.50 -4.95 -18.44
C ALA A 226 3.14 -4.98 -19.85
#